data_ef2d9bd632f46caf9646c39804c5f624
#
_entry.id   ef2d9bd632f46caf9646c39804c5f624
#
_cell.length_a   1.000
_cell.length_b   1.000
_cell.length_c   1.000
_cell.angle_alpha   90.00
_cell.angle_beta   90.00
_cell.angle_gamma   90.00
#
_symmetry.space_group_name_H-M   'P 1'
#
loop_
_entity.id
_entity.type
_entity.pdbx_description
1 polymer ?
#
loop_
_entity_poly.entity_id
_entity_poly.type
_entity_poly.pdbx_seq_one_letter_code
_entity_poly.pdbx_strand_id
1 'polypeptide(L)'
;TLSSSSAASDVYKRQILISQNANDVKTAINERKTFVIRTAILIAVVIFIFSLVLNRYFLKPIKNLVNYTENIKEKSKKKIDIKSLIKRNDELGTLSLSLDEMTNELQKRVNTAENFSTDLVHEIRNPLASLKSASEILEVTNDNIEKEKLTKILTHDVERIERLITDYSQMLKDEVAITKESMKILDLKKIADSVVDDFNAIYNTKRGINIDLQFKNSGEKFNIKGIENRIEQVLANLLENSISFSKDNQNIVVKLSQKKDGKISLSVIDEGIGFKEKNTDKIFKRFYSNRPDKFGEHSGLGLNIVKNLVDLHGGQVIASNNVNKKGAKVEIIFPKLN
;
A
#
# COMPACT_ATOMS: atom_id res chain seq x y z
N THR A 1 -56.02 13.33 102.43
CA THR A 1 -56.76 13.10 101.18
C THR A 1 -56.35 14.03 100.01
N LEU A 2 -55.32 14.88 100.17
CA LEU A 2 -54.83 15.78 99.09
C LEU A 2 -53.59 15.30 98.35
N SER A 3 -52.95 14.20 98.78
CA SER A 3 -51.74 13.73 98.19
C SER A 3 -51.98 12.74 96.98
N SER A 4 -53.11 12.04 96.94
CA SER A 4 -53.39 11.06 95.87
C SER A 4 -53.85 11.67 94.55
N SER A 5 -54.48 12.86 94.62
CA SER A 5 -54.95 13.55 93.43
C SER A 5 -53.79 14.23 92.64
N SER A 6 -52.80 14.73 93.37
CA SER A 6 -51.60 15.32 92.72
C SER A 6 -50.74 14.28 92.07
N ALA A 7 -50.53 13.13 92.73
CA ALA A 7 -49.70 12.05 92.13
C ALA A 7 -50.38 11.42 90.88
N ALA A 8 -51.73 11.27 90.92
CA ALA A 8 -52.46 10.76 89.75
C ALA A 8 -52.38 11.74 88.54
N SER A 9 -52.51 13.06 88.84
CA SER A 9 -52.35 14.08 87.77
C SER A 9 -50.96 14.16 87.19
N ASP A 10 -49.90 13.97 87.99
CA ASP A 10 -48.51 13.95 87.51
C ASP A 10 -48.17 12.69 86.70
N VAL A 11 -48.72 11.55 87.13
CA VAL A 11 -48.55 10.29 86.35
C VAL A 11 -49.28 10.39 85.01
N TYR A 12 -50.48 10.97 84.99
CA TYR A 12 -51.23 11.16 83.71
C TYR A 12 -50.59 12.18 82.80
N LYS A 13 -50.05 13.26 83.31
CA LYS A 13 -49.26 14.23 82.47
C LYS A 13 -47.96 13.62 81.91
N ARG A 14 -47.29 12.79 82.71
CA ARG A 14 -46.06 12.09 82.19
C ARG A 14 -46.42 11.06 81.15
N GLN A 15 -47.52 10.34 81.23
CA GLN A 15 -47.96 9.39 80.17
C GLN A 15 -48.35 10.11 78.89
N ILE A 16 -49.00 11.26 78.95
CA ILE A 16 -49.34 12.06 77.76
C ILE A 16 -48.08 12.60 77.10
N LEU A 17 -47.09 13.09 77.83
CA LEU A 17 -45.85 13.60 77.33
C LEU A 17 -45.02 12.49 76.66
N ILE A 18 -44.94 11.28 77.22
CA ILE A 18 -44.25 10.13 76.62
C ILE A 18 -44.97 9.64 75.37
N SER A 19 -46.29 9.64 75.32
CA SER A 19 -47.09 9.28 74.13
C SER A 19 -46.90 10.29 73.00
N GLN A 20 -46.84 11.58 73.31
CA GLN A 20 -46.61 12.61 72.30
C GLN A 20 -45.17 12.54 71.71
N ASN A 21 -44.14 12.37 72.55
CA ASN A 21 -42.77 12.18 72.11
C ASN A 21 -42.58 10.90 71.26
N ALA A 22 -43.30 9.82 71.61
CA ALA A 22 -43.22 8.59 70.83
C ALA A 22 -43.77 8.73 69.39
N ASN A 23 -44.86 9.52 69.24
CA ASN A 23 -45.42 9.81 67.92
C ASN A 23 -44.51 10.72 67.12
N ASP A 24 -43.90 11.74 67.71
CA ASP A 24 -42.95 12.62 67.02
C ASP A 24 -41.71 11.85 66.53
N VAL A 25 -41.18 10.92 67.33
CA VAL A 25 -40.08 10.03 66.92
C VAL A 25 -40.50 9.11 65.79
N LYS A 26 -41.71 8.56 65.82
CA LYS A 26 -42.23 7.67 64.77
C LYS A 26 -42.45 8.41 63.45
N THR A 27 -42.93 9.64 63.46
CA THR A 27 -43.06 10.49 62.26
C THR A 27 -41.69 10.85 61.68
N ALA A 28 -40.73 11.25 62.49
CA ALA A 28 -39.36 11.54 62.06
C ALA A 28 -38.68 10.33 61.47
N ILE A 29 -38.86 9.11 61.98
CA ILE A 29 -38.35 7.86 61.41
C ILE A 29 -39.01 7.60 60.06
N ASN A 30 -40.30 7.76 59.91
CA ASN A 30 -41.02 7.55 58.67
C ASN A 30 -40.59 8.57 57.59
N GLU A 31 -40.39 9.82 57.92
CA GLU A 31 -39.87 10.85 57.00
C GLU A 31 -38.47 10.52 56.54
N ARG A 32 -37.59 10.14 57.48
CA ARG A 32 -36.23 9.69 57.10
C ARG A 32 -36.25 8.45 56.24
N LYS A 33 -37.08 7.45 56.54
CA LYS A 33 -37.25 6.25 55.71
C LYS A 33 -37.76 6.60 54.32
N THR A 34 -38.72 7.47 54.19
CA THR A 34 -39.26 7.94 52.92
C THR A 34 -38.20 8.71 52.10
N PHE A 35 -37.42 9.57 52.80
CA PHE A 35 -36.32 10.29 52.21
C PHE A 35 -35.23 9.31 51.65
N VAL A 36 -34.81 8.33 52.44
CA VAL A 36 -33.82 7.32 52.02
C VAL A 36 -34.32 6.51 50.83
N ILE A 37 -35.60 6.09 50.84
CA ILE A 37 -36.18 5.35 49.71
C ILE A 37 -36.23 6.22 48.45
N ARG A 38 -36.65 7.47 48.55
CA ARG A 38 -36.68 8.40 47.39
C ARG A 38 -35.31 8.66 46.82
N THR A 39 -34.31 8.88 47.68
CA THR A 39 -32.92 9.08 47.22
C THR A 39 -32.33 7.82 46.58
N ALA A 40 -32.61 6.63 47.14
CA ALA A 40 -32.20 5.36 46.56
C ALA A 40 -32.81 5.11 45.17
N ILE A 41 -34.08 5.40 45.00
CA ILE A 41 -34.77 5.30 43.71
C ILE A 41 -34.17 6.29 42.70
N LEU A 42 -33.92 7.53 43.10
CA LEU A 42 -33.33 8.55 42.24
C LEU A 42 -31.93 8.11 41.75
N ILE A 43 -31.09 7.61 42.65
CA ILE A 43 -29.77 7.09 42.34
C ILE A 43 -29.89 5.90 41.37
N ALA A 44 -30.81 4.96 41.63
CA ALA A 44 -31.01 3.81 40.75
C ALA A 44 -31.45 4.23 39.33
N VAL A 45 -32.31 5.23 39.20
CA VAL A 45 -32.72 5.79 37.89
C VAL A 45 -31.54 6.45 37.18
N VAL A 46 -30.71 7.22 37.90
CA VAL A 46 -29.53 7.85 37.33
C VAL A 46 -28.54 6.79 36.81
N ILE A 47 -28.25 5.75 37.60
CA ILE A 47 -27.37 4.65 37.22
C ILE A 47 -27.94 3.92 36.00
N PHE A 48 -29.24 3.67 35.96
CA PHE A 48 -29.90 3.01 34.85
C PHE A 48 -29.79 3.82 33.54
N ILE A 49 -30.06 5.12 33.58
CA ILE A 49 -29.91 6.01 32.42
C ILE A 49 -28.47 6.06 31.97
N PHE A 50 -27.52 6.20 32.92
CA PHE A 50 -26.09 6.20 32.61
C PHE A 50 -25.66 4.89 31.94
N SER A 51 -26.12 3.74 32.43
CA SER A 51 -25.85 2.43 31.84
C SER A 51 -26.38 2.32 30.40
N LEU A 52 -27.61 2.83 30.13
CA LEU A 52 -28.14 2.86 28.77
C LEU A 52 -27.30 3.73 27.83
N VAL A 53 -26.89 4.91 28.29
CA VAL A 53 -26.03 5.82 27.52
C VAL A 53 -24.68 5.18 27.25
N LEU A 54 -24.04 4.62 28.29
CA LEU A 54 -22.75 3.95 28.17
C LEU A 54 -22.80 2.78 27.17
N ASN A 55 -23.84 1.95 27.26
CA ASN A 55 -24.02 0.83 26.35
C ASN A 55 -24.19 1.28 24.89
N ARG A 56 -25.03 2.32 24.65
CA ARG A 56 -25.36 2.79 23.31
C ARG A 56 -24.19 3.55 22.64
N TYR A 57 -23.51 4.42 23.40
CA TYR A 57 -22.53 5.35 22.84
C TYR A 57 -21.08 4.82 22.88
N PHE A 58 -20.76 3.85 23.76
CA PHE A 58 -19.42 3.33 23.92
C PHE A 58 -19.34 1.82 23.70
N LEU A 59 -20.07 1.01 24.45
CA LEU A 59 -19.90 -0.45 24.42
C LEU A 59 -20.30 -1.06 23.08
N LYS A 60 -21.43 -0.65 22.51
CA LYS A 60 -21.91 -1.16 21.22
C LYS A 60 -20.99 -0.78 20.05
N PRO A 61 -20.52 0.48 19.91
CA PRO A 61 -19.51 0.88 18.93
C PRO A 61 -18.21 0.09 19.06
N ILE A 62 -17.66 -0.05 20.27
CA ILE A 62 -16.43 -0.82 20.49
C ILE A 62 -16.63 -2.28 20.09
N LYS A 63 -17.73 -2.91 20.45
CA LYS A 63 -18.05 -4.28 20.04
C LYS A 63 -18.15 -4.42 18.52
N ASN A 64 -18.69 -3.43 17.83
CA ASN A 64 -18.74 -3.43 16.37
C ASN A 64 -17.35 -3.34 15.74
N LEU A 65 -16.42 -2.56 16.31
CA LEU A 65 -15.03 -2.50 15.88
C LEU A 65 -14.30 -3.82 16.10
N VAL A 66 -14.50 -4.46 17.26
CA VAL A 66 -13.93 -5.79 17.54
C VAL A 66 -14.43 -6.82 16.52
N ASN A 67 -15.74 -6.87 16.31
CA ASN A 67 -16.33 -7.79 15.33
C ASN A 67 -15.83 -7.49 13.90
N TYR A 68 -15.58 -6.24 13.56
CA TYR A 68 -15.00 -5.86 12.27
C TYR A 68 -13.59 -6.44 12.11
N THR A 69 -12.72 -6.30 13.12
CA THR A 69 -11.36 -6.87 13.08
C THR A 69 -11.35 -8.40 13.03
N GLU A 70 -12.24 -9.06 13.77
CA GLU A 70 -12.38 -10.53 13.74
C GLU A 70 -12.85 -11.03 12.37
N ASN A 71 -13.81 -10.37 11.74
CA ASN A 71 -14.25 -10.77 10.39
C ASN A 71 -13.16 -10.63 9.33
N ILE A 72 -12.29 -9.62 9.47
CA ILE A 72 -11.13 -9.47 8.59
C ILE A 72 -10.18 -10.63 8.78
N LYS A 73 -9.87 -10.99 10.03
CA LYS A 73 -8.99 -12.10 10.37
C LYS A 73 -9.51 -13.45 9.82
N GLU A 74 -10.80 -13.68 9.89
CA GLU A 74 -11.43 -14.94 9.43
C GLU A 74 -11.74 -14.97 7.93
N LYS A 75 -11.31 -13.95 7.14
CA LYS A 75 -11.68 -13.81 5.72
C LYS A 75 -13.19 -13.95 5.47
N SER A 76 -14.01 -13.64 6.46
CA SER A 76 -15.47 -13.77 6.40
C SER A 76 -16.07 -12.79 5.38
N LYS A 77 -16.95 -13.27 4.50
CA LYS A 77 -17.68 -12.45 3.52
C LYS A 77 -18.72 -11.50 4.15
N LYS A 78 -18.93 -11.55 5.47
CA LYS A 78 -19.84 -10.63 6.16
C LYS A 78 -19.22 -9.25 6.25
N LYS A 79 -19.62 -8.34 5.38
CA LYS A 79 -19.28 -6.91 5.50
C LYS A 79 -19.97 -6.34 6.74
N ILE A 80 -19.21 -6.08 7.79
CA ILE A 80 -19.69 -5.23 8.90
C ILE A 80 -19.55 -3.79 8.42
N ASP A 81 -20.68 -3.09 8.37
CA ASP A 81 -20.70 -1.68 7.97
C ASP A 81 -20.25 -0.80 9.14
N ILE A 82 -19.03 -0.30 9.09
CA ILE A 82 -18.48 0.67 10.05
C ILE A 82 -18.63 2.12 9.57
N LYS A 83 -19.33 2.38 8.44
CA LYS A 83 -19.50 3.74 7.90
C LYS A 83 -20.16 4.69 8.87
N SER A 84 -21.05 4.17 9.72
CA SER A 84 -21.69 4.96 10.78
C SER A 84 -20.72 5.37 11.88
N LEU A 85 -19.67 4.57 12.13
CA LEU A 85 -18.62 4.86 13.11
C LEU A 85 -17.59 5.85 12.54
N ILE A 86 -17.21 5.71 11.29
CA ILE A 86 -16.28 6.62 10.61
C ILE A 86 -16.84 8.06 10.54
N LYS A 87 -18.15 8.22 10.47
CA LYS A 87 -18.81 9.54 10.43
C LYS A 87 -18.86 10.26 11.78
N ARG A 88 -18.37 9.66 12.87
CA ARG A 88 -18.33 10.30 14.19
C ARG A 88 -17.21 11.33 14.22
N ASN A 89 -17.46 12.42 14.97
CA ASN A 89 -16.48 13.51 15.18
C ASN A 89 -15.78 13.39 16.54
N ASP A 90 -15.58 12.15 17.04
CA ASP A 90 -14.91 11.86 18.31
C ASP A 90 -13.74 10.88 18.09
N GLU A 91 -13.07 10.50 19.19
CA GLU A 91 -11.91 9.61 19.18
C GLU A 91 -12.25 8.22 18.60
N LEU A 92 -13.49 7.76 18.80
CA LEU A 92 -13.96 6.50 18.20
C LEU A 92 -14.13 6.63 16.68
N GLY A 93 -14.52 7.78 16.18
CA GLY A 93 -14.57 8.07 14.75
C GLY A 93 -13.18 8.05 14.12
N THR A 94 -12.23 8.74 14.75
CA THR A 94 -10.83 8.77 14.31
C THR A 94 -10.21 7.37 14.33
N LEU A 95 -10.44 6.60 15.40
CA LEU A 95 -9.96 5.21 15.49
C LEU A 95 -10.58 4.32 14.39
N SER A 96 -11.89 4.49 14.14
CA SER A 96 -12.59 3.72 13.10
C SER A 96 -12.04 4.01 11.71
N LEU A 97 -11.74 5.28 11.42
CA LEU A 97 -11.15 5.70 10.15
C LEU A 97 -9.75 5.10 9.98
N SER A 98 -8.88 5.25 10.98
CA SER A 98 -7.51 4.71 10.93
C SER A 98 -7.49 3.19 10.79
N LEU A 99 -8.43 2.49 11.44
CA LEU A 99 -8.58 1.04 11.32
C LEU A 99 -9.04 0.63 9.92
N ASP A 100 -9.99 1.36 9.33
CA ASP A 100 -10.46 1.12 7.96
C ASP A 100 -9.36 1.34 6.93
N GLU A 101 -8.61 2.44 7.05
CA GLU A 101 -7.46 2.74 6.19
C GLU A 101 -6.39 1.65 6.27
N MET A 102 -6.01 1.24 7.49
CA MET A 102 -5.04 0.17 7.72
C MET A 102 -5.50 -1.16 7.13
N THR A 103 -6.78 -1.48 7.28
CA THR A 103 -7.37 -2.71 6.76
C THR A 103 -7.41 -2.72 5.24
N ASN A 104 -7.82 -1.61 4.63
CA ASN A 104 -7.85 -1.47 3.17
C ASN A 104 -6.44 -1.57 2.58
N GLU A 105 -5.45 -0.96 3.24
CA GLU A 105 -4.04 -1.04 2.84
C GLU A 105 -3.52 -2.49 2.94
N LEU A 106 -3.81 -3.18 4.06
CA LEU A 106 -3.43 -4.58 4.24
C LEU A 106 -4.08 -5.48 3.19
N GLN A 107 -5.37 -5.32 2.92
CA GLN A 107 -6.09 -6.09 1.91
C GLN A 107 -5.52 -5.85 0.51
N LYS A 108 -5.18 -4.60 0.19
CA LYS A 108 -4.51 -4.25 -1.07
C LYS A 108 -3.17 -4.96 -1.20
N ARG A 109 -2.35 -5.00 -0.14
CA ARG A 109 -1.07 -5.72 -0.14
C ARG A 109 -1.25 -7.23 -0.31
N VAL A 110 -2.20 -7.83 0.41
CA VAL A 110 -2.51 -9.26 0.27
C VAL A 110 -2.96 -9.60 -1.15
N ASN A 111 -3.91 -8.86 -1.71
CA ASN A 111 -4.38 -9.07 -3.08
C ASN A 111 -3.25 -8.90 -4.10
N THR A 112 -2.37 -7.91 -3.88
CA THR A 112 -1.19 -7.69 -4.74
C THR A 112 -0.25 -8.88 -4.68
N ALA A 113 0.02 -9.43 -3.49
CA ALA A 113 0.88 -10.60 -3.31
C ALA A 113 0.25 -11.89 -3.88
N GLU A 114 -1.06 -12.11 -3.70
CA GLU A 114 -1.78 -13.25 -4.26
C GLU A 114 -1.78 -13.22 -5.80
N ASN A 115 -2.10 -12.08 -6.41
CA ASN A 115 -2.06 -11.91 -7.86
C ASN A 115 -0.66 -12.14 -8.41
N PHE A 116 0.34 -11.60 -7.72
CA PHE A 116 1.72 -11.73 -8.12
C PHE A 116 2.22 -13.19 -8.04
N SER A 117 1.87 -13.91 -6.96
CA SER A 117 2.19 -15.34 -6.85
C SER A 117 1.55 -16.16 -7.98
N THR A 118 0.31 -15.82 -8.32
CA THR A 118 -0.41 -16.49 -9.43
C THR A 118 0.26 -16.23 -10.77
N ASP A 119 0.60 -14.97 -11.05
CA ASP A 119 1.30 -14.57 -12.28
C ASP A 119 2.68 -15.28 -12.40
N LEU A 120 3.45 -15.32 -11.30
CA LEU A 120 4.74 -15.99 -11.26
C LEU A 120 4.62 -17.50 -11.56
N VAL A 121 3.65 -18.18 -10.95
CA VAL A 121 3.41 -19.61 -11.20
C VAL A 121 3.09 -19.86 -12.68
N HIS A 122 2.31 -18.98 -13.31
CA HIS A 122 2.01 -19.09 -14.74
C HIS A 122 3.27 -18.88 -15.62
N GLU A 123 4.08 -17.88 -15.28
CA GLU A 123 5.32 -17.57 -16.05
C GLU A 123 6.43 -18.61 -15.87
N ILE A 124 6.50 -19.30 -14.73
CA ILE A 124 7.42 -20.42 -14.52
C ILE A 124 6.91 -21.69 -15.20
N ARG A 125 5.59 -21.93 -15.22
CA ARG A 125 5.01 -23.14 -15.83
C ARG A 125 5.32 -23.24 -17.32
N ASN A 126 5.32 -22.11 -18.03
CA ASN A 126 5.55 -22.09 -19.48
C ASN A 126 6.96 -22.63 -19.87
N PRO A 127 8.08 -22.08 -19.35
CA PRO A 127 9.41 -22.62 -19.63
C PRO A 127 9.59 -24.05 -19.09
N LEU A 128 8.97 -24.40 -17.94
CA LEU A 128 9.01 -25.78 -17.45
C LEU A 128 8.34 -26.78 -18.42
N ALA A 129 7.22 -26.41 -19.05
CA ALA A 129 6.58 -27.24 -20.06
C ALA A 129 7.46 -27.37 -21.32
N SER A 130 8.12 -26.29 -21.74
CA SER A 130 9.08 -26.28 -22.85
C SER A 130 10.30 -27.17 -22.55
N LEU A 131 10.90 -27.01 -21.35
CA LEU A 131 12.00 -27.85 -20.87
C LEU A 131 11.63 -29.34 -20.89
N LYS A 132 10.44 -29.69 -20.40
CA LYS A 132 9.95 -31.05 -20.38
C LYS A 132 9.84 -31.60 -21.81
N SER A 133 9.19 -30.88 -22.71
CA SER A 133 9.04 -31.31 -24.10
C SER A 133 10.37 -31.44 -24.84
N ALA A 134 11.29 -30.46 -24.64
CA ALA A 134 12.62 -30.51 -25.24
C ALA A 134 13.45 -31.69 -24.72
N SER A 135 13.34 -32.01 -23.42
CA SER A 135 13.99 -33.19 -22.81
C SER A 135 13.46 -34.49 -23.36
N GLU A 136 12.13 -34.64 -23.50
CA GLU A 136 11.50 -35.83 -24.06
C GLU A 136 11.93 -36.08 -25.52
N ILE A 137 12.05 -35.03 -26.34
CA ILE A 137 12.53 -35.10 -27.72
C ILE A 137 14.03 -35.44 -27.76
N LEU A 138 14.83 -34.84 -26.85
CA LEU A 138 16.27 -35.05 -26.77
C LEU A 138 16.63 -36.52 -26.48
N GLU A 139 15.79 -37.24 -25.71
CA GLU A 139 15.98 -38.66 -25.41
C GLU A 139 15.81 -39.56 -26.63
N VAL A 140 14.96 -39.19 -27.58
CA VAL A 140 14.62 -40.06 -28.75
C VAL A 140 15.31 -39.62 -30.05
N THR A 141 15.77 -38.35 -30.15
CA THR A 141 16.42 -37.89 -31.40
C THR A 141 17.85 -38.38 -31.51
N ASN A 142 18.26 -38.79 -32.74
CA ASN A 142 19.64 -39.14 -33.08
C ASN A 142 20.33 -38.07 -33.92
N ASP A 143 19.62 -37.03 -34.34
CA ASP A 143 20.18 -35.95 -35.17
C ASP A 143 20.97 -34.96 -34.28
N ASN A 144 22.26 -34.80 -34.60
CA ASN A 144 23.15 -33.90 -33.86
C ASN A 144 22.74 -32.41 -33.99
N ILE A 145 22.18 -32.00 -35.12
CA ILE A 145 21.72 -30.62 -35.35
C ILE A 145 20.49 -30.34 -34.47
N GLU A 146 19.59 -31.31 -34.39
CA GLU A 146 18.39 -31.22 -33.55
C GLU A 146 18.76 -31.22 -32.05
N LYS A 147 19.74 -32.08 -31.66
CA LYS A 147 20.27 -32.07 -30.27
C LYS A 147 20.84 -30.71 -29.88
N GLU A 148 21.60 -30.08 -30.74
CA GLU A 148 22.17 -28.75 -30.48
C GLU A 148 21.08 -27.69 -30.32
N LYS A 149 20.03 -27.71 -31.15
CA LYS A 149 18.88 -26.81 -31.03
C LYS A 149 18.12 -27.02 -29.73
N LEU A 150 17.83 -28.26 -29.35
CA LEU A 150 17.14 -28.61 -28.13
C LEU A 150 17.95 -28.20 -26.90
N THR A 151 19.25 -28.45 -26.89
CA THR A 151 20.15 -28.01 -25.81
C THR A 151 20.13 -26.48 -25.65
N LYS A 152 20.12 -25.72 -26.75
CA LYS A 152 19.97 -24.24 -26.68
C LYS A 152 18.64 -23.83 -26.09
N ILE A 153 17.54 -24.51 -26.44
CA ILE A 153 16.21 -24.23 -25.81
C ILE A 153 16.23 -24.52 -24.32
N LEU A 154 16.80 -25.66 -23.90
CA LEU A 154 16.92 -26.03 -22.49
C LEU A 154 17.72 -24.97 -21.70
N THR A 155 18.89 -24.58 -22.21
CA THR A 155 19.72 -23.55 -21.55
C THR A 155 18.99 -22.21 -21.45
N HIS A 156 18.36 -21.77 -22.54
CA HIS A 156 17.59 -20.54 -22.57
C HIS A 156 16.42 -20.52 -21.56
N ASP A 157 15.68 -21.63 -21.46
CA ASP A 157 14.55 -21.71 -20.54
C ASP A 157 14.99 -21.76 -19.08
N VAL A 158 16.13 -22.41 -18.77
CA VAL A 158 16.75 -22.38 -17.43
C VAL A 158 17.15 -20.96 -17.05
N GLU A 159 17.88 -20.26 -17.92
CA GLU A 159 18.30 -18.87 -17.70
C GLU A 159 17.10 -17.92 -17.54
N ARG A 160 16.01 -18.19 -18.26
CA ARG A 160 14.75 -17.44 -18.10
C ARG A 160 14.14 -17.65 -16.72
N ILE A 161 14.11 -18.89 -16.20
CA ILE A 161 13.59 -19.18 -14.86
C ILE A 161 14.47 -18.54 -13.79
N GLU A 162 15.79 -18.62 -13.90
CA GLU A 162 16.73 -17.99 -12.97
C GLU A 162 16.49 -16.48 -12.88
N ARG A 163 16.31 -15.82 -14.02
CA ARG A 163 16.00 -14.38 -14.07
C ARG A 163 14.66 -14.07 -13.44
N LEU A 164 13.61 -14.82 -13.74
CA LEU A 164 12.30 -14.64 -13.13
C LEU A 164 12.38 -14.71 -11.61
N ILE A 165 13.13 -15.67 -11.05
CA ILE A 165 13.31 -15.84 -9.61
C ILE A 165 14.13 -14.68 -9.02
N THR A 166 15.18 -14.24 -9.70
CA THR A 166 16.05 -13.14 -9.27
C THR A 166 15.29 -11.81 -9.23
N ASP A 167 14.59 -11.49 -10.31
CA ASP A 167 13.77 -10.28 -10.42
C ASP A 167 12.65 -10.28 -9.38
N TYR A 168 12.03 -11.45 -9.13
CA TYR A 168 11.04 -11.65 -8.08
C TYR A 168 11.62 -11.37 -6.69
N SER A 169 12.77 -11.96 -6.38
CA SER A 169 13.43 -11.78 -5.09
C SER A 169 13.81 -10.32 -4.85
N GLN A 170 14.29 -9.65 -5.90
CA GLN A 170 14.65 -8.23 -5.84
C GLN A 170 13.41 -7.36 -5.60
N MET A 171 12.32 -7.61 -6.31
CA MET A 171 11.07 -6.87 -6.13
C MET A 171 10.51 -7.01 -4.70
N LEU A 172 10.57 -8.21 -4.09
CA LEU A 172 10.16 -8.42 -2.70
C LEU A 172 11.05 -7.66 -1.71
N LYS A 173 12.38 -7.65 -1.94
CA LYS A 173 13.32 -6.86 -1.12
C LYS A 173 13.02 -5.37 -1.24
N ASP A 174 12.72 -4.91 -2.44
CA ASP A 174 12.39 -3.52 -2.72
C ASP A 174 11.11 -3.08 -1.98
N GLU A 175 10.07 -3.91 -1.99
CA GLU A 175 8.81 -3.63 -1.28
C GLU A 175 9.02 -3.52 0.25
N VAL A 176 9.90 -4.34 0.83
CA VAL A 176 10.25 -4.26 2.26
C VAL A 176 11.15 -3.05 2.55
N ALA A 177 12.11 -2.75 1.69
CA ALA A 177 13.04 -1.63 1.89
C ALA A 177 12.32 -0.27 1.83
N ILE A 178 11.34 -0.13 0.93
CA ILE A 178 10.49 1.06 0.77
C ILE A 178 9.84 1.49 2.10
N THR A 179 9.46 0.54 2.95
CA THR A 179 8.84 0.84 4.27
C THR A 179 9.84 1.37 5.31
N LYS A 180 11.13 1.23 5.08
CA LYS A 180 12.21 1.59 6.03
C LYS A 180 13.03 2.81 5.62
N GLU A 181 13.07 3.13 4.33
CA GLU A 181 13.87 4.22 3.80
C GLU A 181 13.13 5.56 3.81
N SER A 182 13.79 6.62 4.26
CA SER A 182 13.23 7.97 4.27
C SER A 182 13.50 8.70 2.96
N MET A 183 12.48 9.33 2.41
CA MET A 183 12.64 10.20 1.23
C MET A 183 13.45 11.46 1.57
N LYS A 184 14.45 11.76 0.74
CA LYS A 184 15.31 12.94 0.84
C LYS A 184 15.14 13.84 -0.39
N ILE A 185 15.63 15.06 -0.32
CA ILE A 185 15.75 15.92 -1.49
C ILE A 185 16.96 15.47 -2.30
N LEU A 186 16.73 15.09 -3.54
CA LEU A 186 17.72 14.54 -4.46
C LEU A 186 17.87 15.45 -5.67
N ASP A 187 19.09 15.58 -6.18
CA ASP A 187 19.39 16.21 -7.46
C ASP A 187 19.32 15.16 -8.58
N LEU A 188 18.21 15.16 -9.30
CA LEU A 188 17.95 14.19 -10.38
C LEU A 188 18.99 14.28 -11.52
N LYS A 189 19.63 15.46 -11.70
CA LYS A 189 20.69 15.63 -12.69
C LYS A 189 21.89 14.77 -12.34
N LYS A 190 22.37 14.81 -11.09
CA LYS A 190 23.52 14.02 -10.64
C LYS A 190 23.27 12.52 -10.76
N ILE A 191 22.06 12.06 -10.41
CA ILE A 191 21.66 10.67 -10.56
C ILE A 191 21.67 10.27 -12.03
N ALA A 192 21.09 11.11 -12.91
CA ALA A 192 21.05 10.83 -14.33
C ALA A 192 22.45 10.81 -14.97
N ASP A 193 23.33 11.77 -14.59
CA ASP A 193 24.73 11.78 -15.06
C ASP A 193 25.44 10.46 -14.69
N SER A 194 25.37 10.04 -13.41
CA SER A 194 26.03 8.83 -12.92
C SER A 194 25.56 7.56 -13.67
N VAL A 195 24.24 7.39 -13.75
CA VAL A 195 23.68 6.18 -14.40
C VAL A 195 23.98 6.16 -15.92
N VAL A 196 23.90 7.31 -16.59
CA VAL A 196 24.20 7.42 -18.02
C VAL A 196 25.67 7.12 -18.31
N ASP A 197 26.59 7.60 -17.46
CA ASP A 197 28.03 7.33 -17.60
C ASP A 197 28.33 5.84 -17.44
N ASP A 198 27.75 5.18 -16.44
CA ASP A 198 27.91 3.73 -16.22
C ASP A 198 27.42 2.92 -17.41
N PHE A 199 26.26 3.25 -17.97
CA PHE A 199 25.71 2.55 -19.14
C PHE A 199 26.51 2.82 -20.42
N ASN A 200 26.98 4.04 -20.63
CA ASN A 200 27.86 4.37 -21.77
C ASN A 200 29.17 3.61 -21.70
N ALA A 201 29.80 3.47 -20.52
CA ALA A 201 31.03 2.70 -20.36
C ALA A 201 30.87 1.24 -20.81
N ILE A 202 29.70 0.65 -20.62
CA ILE A 202 29.40 -0.75 -20.96
C ILE A 202 28.96 -0.89 -22.43
N TYR A 203 27.95 -0.12 -22.84
CA TYR A 203 27.24 -0.38 -24.10
C TYR A 203 27.79 0.37 -25.31
N ASN A 204 28.50 1.48 -25.12
CA ASN A 204 29.21 2.14 -26.21
C ASN A 204 30.29 1.23 -26.80
N THR A 205 31.09 0.60 -25.93
CA THR A 205 32.15 -0.33 -26.37
C THR A 205 31.57 -1.63 -26.94
N LYS A 206 30.50 -2.18 -26.37
CA LYS A 206 29.94 -3.49 -26.76
C LYS A 206 29.08 -3.43 -28.02
N ARG A 207 28.32 -2.35 -28.21
CA ARG A 207 27.27 -2.24 -29.23
C ARG A 207 27.27 -0.93 -30.00
N GLY A 208 28.22 -0.02 -29.73
CA GLY A 208 28.23 1.33 -30.33
C GLY A 208 27.01 2.18 -29.97
N ILE A 209 26.24 1.80 -28.93
CA ILE A 209 25.07 2.58 -28.48
C ILE A 209 25.57 3.75 -27.64
N ASN A 210 25.17 4.97 -28.02
CA ASN A 210 25.49 6.18 -27.31
C ASN A 210 24.25 6.71 -26.58
N ILE A 211 24.40 7.02 -25.28
CA ILE A 211 23.33 7.57 -24.45
C ILE A 211 23.66 9.04 -24.18
N ASP A 212 22.83 9.95 -24.70
CA ASP A 212 23.02 11.38 -24.61
C ASP A 212 22.08 11.97 -23.53
N LEU A 213 22.67 12.70 -22.57
CA LEU A 213 21.92 13.36 -21.51
C LEU A 213 21.68 14.82 -21.87
N GLN A 214 20.42 15.21 -22.06
CA GLN A 214 20.01 16.53 -22.50
C GLN A 214 19.22 17.28 -21.43
N PHE A 215 19.55 18.54 -21.25
CA PHE A 215 18.83 19.48 -20.37
C PHE A 215 18.17 20.57 -21.20
N LYS A 216 16.90 20.89 -20.88
CA LYS A 216 16.20 21.93 -21.62
C LYS A 216 16.73 23.35 -21.33
N ASN A 217 17.20 23.61 -20.08
CA ASN A 217 17.82 24.87 -19.69
C ASN A 217 19.00 24.61 -18.72
N SER A 218 20.13 25.22 -18.98
CA SER A 218 21.38 24.97 -18.25
C SER A 218 21.42 25.46 -16.78
N GLY A 219 20.43 26.24 -16.34
CA GLY A 219 20.35 26.83 -14.98
C GLY A 219 19.25 26.26 -14.09
N GLU A 220 18.44 25.33 -14.57
CA GLU A 220 17.34 24.75 -13.79
C GLU A 220 17.85 23.74 -12.75
N LYS A 221 17.29 23.77 -11.54
CA LYS A 221 17.51 22.76 -10.50
C LYS A 221 16.49 21.66 -10.67
N PHE A 222 16.94 20.42 -10.81
CA PHE A 222 16.09 19.24 -10.97
C PHE A 222 15.95 18.48 -9.64
N ASN A 223 15.54 19.18 -8.57
CA ASN A 223 15.41 18.58 -7.26
C ASN A 223 14.05 17.88 -7.10
N ILE A 224 14.08 16.64 -6.67
CA ILE A 224 12.89 15.82 -6.35
C ILE A 224 12.96 15.32 -4.92
N LYS A 225 11.84 14.94 -4.33
CA LYS A 225 11.80 14.19 -3.07
C LYS A 225 11.73 12.70 -3.38
N GLY A 226 12.72 11.93 -2.94
CA GLY A 226 12.80 10.53 -3.30
C GLY A 226 13.84 9.74 -2.52
N ILE A 227 14.01 8.49 -2.93
CA ILE A 227 14.99 7.52 -2.45
C ILE A 227 15.98 7.29 -3.60
N GLU A 228 17.26 7.62 -3.39
CA GLU A 228 18.28 7.72 -4.45
C GLU A 228 18.43 6.43 -5.25
N ASN A 229 18.72 5.31 -4.60
CA ASN A 229 18.88 4.01 -5.23
C ASN A 229 17.63 3.55 -5.99
N ARG A 230 16.42 4.02 -5.62
CA ARG A 230 15.17 3.70 -6.33
C ARG A 230 15.01 4.51 -7.60
N ILE A 231 15.45 5.76 -7.57
CA ILE A 231 15.47 6.60 -8.78
C ILE A 231 16.53 6.12 -9.77
N GLU A 232 17.72 5.69 -9.29
CA GLU A 232 18.74 5.01 -10.10
C GLU A 232 18.16 3.75 -10.76
N GLN A 233 17.49 2.89 -10.01
CA GLN A 233 16.83 1.68 -10.49
C GLN A 233 15.76 1.98 -11.55
N VAL A 234 14.98 3.05 -11.37
CA VAL A 234 14.00 3.49 -12.38
C VAL A 234 14.70 3.82 -13.70
N LEU A 235 15.77 4.62 -13.65
CA LEU A 235 16.50 5.02 -14.85
C LEU A 235 17.23 3.83 -15.50
N ALA A 236 17.86 2.96 -14.70
CA ALA A 236 18.51 1.74 -15.17
C ALA A 236 17.53 0.84 -15.93
N ASN A 237 16.35 0.54 -15.35
CA ASN A 237 15.32 -0.26 -16.03
C ASN A 237 14.83 0.36 -17.34
N LEU A 238 14.72 1.68 -17.41
CA LEU A 238 14.35 2.35 -18.67
C LEU A 238 15.45 2.26 -19.72
N LEU A 239 16.72 2.44 -19.32
CA LEU A 239 17.87 2.34 -20.22
C LEU A 239 18.05 0.91 -20.73
N GLU A 240 18.00 -0.10 -19.84
CA GLU A 240 18.07 -1.52 -20.25
C GLU A 240 16.98 -1.87 -21.26
N ASN A 241 15.76 -1.38 -21.01
CA ASN A 241 14.67 -1.58 -21.94
C ASN A 241 14.95 -0.92 -23.31
N SER A 242 15.36 0.35 -23.32
CA SER A 242 15.68 1.10 -24.54
C SER A 242 16.83 0.46 -25.31
N ILE A 243 17.91 0.04 -24.64
CA ILE A 243 19.06 -0.66 -25.24
C ILE A 243 18.63 -1.98 -25.88
N SER A 244 17.75 -2.73 -25.23
CA SER A 244 17.31 -4.03 -25.74
C SER A 244 16.45 -3.94 -27.01
N PHE A 245 15.73 -2.82 -27.22
CA PHE A 245 14.95 -2.58 -28.43
C PHE A 245 15.70 -1.77 -29.49
N SER A 246 16.88 -1.24 -29.16
CA SER A 246 17.75 -0.51 -30.10
C SER A 246 18.66 -1.46 -30.87
N LYS A 247 18.96 -1.10 -32.11
CA LYS A 247 20.01 -1.75 -32.92
C LYS A 247 21.38 -1.19 -32.52
N ASP A 248 22.43 -1.89 -32.94
CA ASP A 248 23.78 -1.41 -32.73
C ASP A 248 24.00 -0.07 -33.47
N ASN A 249 24.82 0.79 -32.89
CA ASN A 249 25.13 2.16 -33.37
C ASN A 249 23.91 3.11 -33.38
N GLN A 250 22.86 2.84 -32.58
CA GLN A 250 21.74 3.77 -32.36
C GLN A 250 21.97 4.65 -31.13
N ASN A 251 21.25 5.78 -31.09
CA ASN A 251 21.31 6.72 -29.97
C ASN A 251 20.09 6.59 -29.06
N ILE A 252 20.32 6.73 -27.77
CA ILE A 252 19.29 6.86 -26.75
C ILE A 252 19.43 8.25 -26.12
N VAL A 253 18.33 8.96 -25.95
CA VAL A 253 18.33 10.30 -25.35
C VAL A 253 17.63 10.26 -23.99
N VAL A 254 18.35 10.63 -22.94
CA VAL A 254 17.80 10.92 -21.62
C VAL A 254 17.60 12.42 -21.52
N LYS A 255 16.35 12.87 -21.31
CA LYS A 255 16.02 14.29 -21.30
C LYS A 255 15.41 14.72 -19.99
N LEU A 256 16.01 15.71 -19.33
CA LEU A 256 15.49 16.37 -18.15
C LEU A 256 14.88 17.73 -18.53
N SER A 257 13.70 18.02 -18.01
CA SER A 257 13.07 19.34 -18.20
C SER A 257 12.13 19.67 -17.05
N GLN A 258 12.01 20.95 -16.73
CA GLN A 258 10.99 21.44 -15.83
C GLN A 258 9.76 21.85 -16.63
N LYS A 259 8.57 21.38 -16.22
CA LYS A 259 7.29 21.78 -16.80
C LYS A 259 6.84 23.16 -16.27
N LYS A 260 5.92 23.82 -16.97
CA LYS A 260 5.39 25.13 -16.58
C LYS A 260 4.73 25.14 -15.18
N ASP A 261 4.20 24.00 -14.74
CA ASP A 261 3.61 23.82 -13.41
C ASP A 261 4.64 23.50 -12.31
N GLY A 262 5.93 23.56 -12.66
CA GLY A 262 7.05 23.31 -11.74
C GLY A 262 7.36 21.83 -11.49
N LYS A 263 6.64 20.89 -12.13
CA LYS A 263 6.96 19.46 -12.09
C LYS A 263 8.22 19.16 -12.90
N ILE A 264 8.93 18.11 -12.51
CA ILE A 264 10.16 17.70 -13.20
C ILE A 264 9.83 16.49 -14.07
N SER A 265 10.22 16.56 -15.34
CA SER A 265 10.06 15.49 -16.31
C SER A 265 11.41 14.87 -16.66
N LEU A 266 11.53 13.56 -16.49
CA LEU A 266 12.62 12.71 -16.99
C LEU A 266 12.06 11.86 -18.14
N SER A 267 12.66 11.93 -19.32
CA SER A 267 12.23 11.14 -20.47
C SER A 267 13.39 10.33 -21.01
N VAL A 268 13.18 9.05 -21.30
CA VAL A 268 14.09 8.19 -22.07
C VAL A 268 13.46 7.96 -23.43
N ILE A 269 14.22 8.22 -24.49
CA ILE A 269 13.79 8.18 -25.89
C ILE A 269 14.78 7.32 -26.66
N ASP A 270 14.30 6.27 -27.30
CA ASP A 270 15.11 5.38 -28.16
C ASP A 270 14.75 5.55 -29.65
N GLU A 271 15.57 4.97 -30.51
CA GLU A 271 15.37 4.88 -31.96
C GLU A 271 14.92 3.48 -32.40
N GLY A 272 14.40 2.66 -31.47
CA GLY A 272 13.97 1.29 -31.71
C GLY A 272 12.68 1.20 -32.53
N ILE A 273 12.02 0.05 -32.40
CA ILE A 273 10.77 -0.23 -33.16
C ILE A 273 9.55 0.54 -32.65
N GLY A 274 9.62 1.07 -31.41
CA GLY A 274 8.49 1.70 -30.72
C GLY A 274 7.50 0.67 -30.16
N PHE A 275 6.42 1.19 -29.55
CA PHE A 275 5.34 0.35 -29.02
C PHE A 275 4.34 0.00 -30.12
N LYS A 276 3.99 -1.30 -30.22
CA LYS A 276 2.95 -1.78 -31.15
C LYS A 276 1.54 -1.55 -30.60
N GLU A 277 1.39 -1.43 -29.30
CA GLU A 277 0.13 -1.29 -28.60
C GLU A 277 -0.41 0.15 -28.74
N LYS A 278 -1.70 0.26 -29.09
CA LYS A 278 -2.42 1.54 -29.04
C LYS A 278 -2.67 2.02 -27.61
N ASN A 279 -2.91 1.08 -26.68
CA ASN A 279 -3.04 1.38 -25.27
C ASN A 279 -1.73 1.05 -24.56
N THR A 280 -0.93 2.07 -24.30
CA THR A 280 0.37 1.96 -23.67
C THR A 280 0.31 1.61 -22.18
N ASP A 281 -0.85 1.66 -21.52
CA ASP A 281 -0.99 1.24 -20.12
C ASP A 281 -0.72 -0.25 -19.93
N LYS A 282 -0.93 -1.06 -20.96
CA LYS A 282 -0.69 -2.50 -20.93
C LYS A 282 0.79 -2.86 -20.75
N ILE A 283 1.70 -2.03 -21.25
CA ILE A 283 3.15 -2.31 -21.18
C ILE A 283 3.70 -2.25 -19.74
N PHE A 284 2.99 -1.58 -18.84
CA PHE A 284 3.33 -1.49 -17.42
C PHE A 284 2.75 -2.67 -16.59
N LYS A 285 2.00 -3.58 -17.22
CA LYS A 285 1.56 -4.80 -16.56
C LYS A 285 2.74 -5.74 -16.34
N ARG A 286 2.69 -6.52 -15.29
CA ARG A 286 3.70 -7.54 -14.97
C ARG A 286 3.79 -8.56 -16.09
N PHE A 287 5.01 -9.02 -16.36
CA PHE A 287 5.33 -10.05 -17.37
C PHE A 287 4.85 -9.72 -18.78
N TYR A 288 4.46 -8.45 -19.01
CA TYR A 288 4.14 -8.02 -20.36
C TYR A 288 5.41 -7.92 -21.20
N SER A 289 5.49 -8.74 -22.24
CA SER A 289 6.55 -8.69 -23.24
C SER A 289 5.94 -8.79 -24.63
N ASN A 290 6.32 -7.90 -25.53
CA ASN A 290 5.94 -7.93 -26.94
C ASN A 290 7.21 -7.90 -27.82
N ARG A 291 8.23 -8.69 -27.40
CA ARG A 291 9.54 -8.74 -28.06
C ARG A 291 9.56 -9.76 -29.19
N PRO A 292 10.30 -9.49 -30.28
CA PRO A 292 10.66 -10.52 -31.26
C PRO A 292 11.50 -11.61 -30.57
N ASP A 293 11.34 -12.87 -30.98
CA ASP A 293 11.97 -14.07 -30.41
C ASP A 293 13.50 -14.04 -30.26
N LYS A 294 14.18 -13.07 -30.87
CA LYS A 294 15.63 -12.89 -30.79
C LYS A 294 16.16 -12.14 -29.58
N PHE A 295 15.26 -11.60 -28.72
CA PHE A 295 15.62 -10.77 -27.58
C PHE A 295 15.11 -11.34 -26.25
N GLY A 296 15.14 -12.66 -26.10
CA GLY A 296 14.54 -13.44 -25.01
C GLY A 296 15.05 -13.20 -23.59
N GLU A 297 15.78 -12.14 -23.30
CA GLU A 297 16.54 -12.03 -22.05
C GLU A 297 15.90 -11.20 -20.94
N HIS A 298 14.63 -10.84 -20.99
CA HIS A 298 14.02 -9.99 -19.94
C HIS A 298 12.71 -10.57 -19.42
N SER A 299 12.51 -10.47 -18.09
CA SER A 299 11.36 -11.02 -17.36
C SER A 299 10.03 -10.35 -17.67
N GLY A 300 10.02 -9.19 -18.33
CA GLY A 300 8.81 -8.36 -18.48
C GLY A 300 8.39 -7.63 -17.20
N LEU A 301 9.25 -7.57 -16.20
CA LEU A 301 9.01 -6.88 -14.92
C LEU A 301 9.56 -5.43 -14.90
N GLY A 302 10.57 -5.10 -15.72
CA GLY A 302 11.27 -3.82 -15.65
C GLY A 302 10.36 -2.59 -15.72
N LEU A 303 9.43 -2.50 -16.69
CA LEU A 303 8.49 -1.38 -16.77
C LEU A 303 7.43 -1.39 -15.65
N ASN A 304 7.07 -2.55 -15.13
CA ASN A 304 6.20 -2.63 -13.95
C ASN A 304 6.91 -2.11 -12.69
N ILE A 305 8.20 -2.44 -12.51
CA ILE A 305 9.04 -1.90 -11.43
C ILE A 305 9.13 -0.38 -11.55
N VAL A 306 9.40 0.15 -12.75
CA VAL A 306 9.39 1.60 -13.00
C VAL A 306 8.08 2.24 -12.55
N LYS A 307 6.94 1.68 -12.96
CA LYS A 307 5.63 2.23 -12.58
C LYS A 307 5.43 2.24 -11.07
N ASN A 308 5.71 1.14 -10.38
CA ASN A 308 5.54 1.02 -8.94
C ASN A 308 6.45 2.00 -8.17
N LEU A 309 7.71 2.12 -8.57
CA LEU A 309 8.65 3.05 -7.96
C LEU A 309 8.27 4.51 -8.22
N VAL A 310 7.81 4.85 -9.43
CA VAL A 310 7.34 6.20 -9.75
C VAL A 310 6.07 6.55 -8.97
N ASP A 311 5.10 5.63 -8.89
CA ASP A 311 3.88 5.80 -8.11
C ASP A 311 4.21 6.01 -6.60
N LEU A 312 5.20 5.30 -6.06
CA LEU A 312 5.71 5.49 -4.69
C LEU A 312 6.22 6.92 -4.45
N HIS A 313 6.88 7.52 -5.44
CA HIS A 313 7.39 8.88 -5.39
C HIS A 313 6.32 9.94 -5.73
N GLY A 314 5.04 9.54 -5.83
CA GLY A 314 3.93 10.44 -6.19
C GLY A 314 4.01 10.96 -7.63
N GLY A 315 4.82 10.30 -8.46
CA GLY A 315 4.99 10.65 -9.87
C GLY A 315 3.97 9.98 -10.79
N GLN A 316 4.11 10.25 -12.06
CA GLN A 316 3.33 9.63 -13.13
C GLN A 316 4.26 9.15 -14.23
N VAL A 317 4.03 7.95 -14.78
CA VAL A 317 4.74 7.43 -15.95
C VAL A 317 3.83 7.40 -17.17
N ILE A 318 4.35 7.84 -18.32
CA ILE A 318 3.63 7.89 -19.59
C ILE A 318 4.53 7.29 -20.66
N ALA A 319 4.00 6.37 -21.45
CA ALA A 319 4.69 5.80 -22.60
C ALA A 319 3.98 6.25 -23.89
N SER A 320 4.79 6.54 -24.90
CA SER A 320 4.31 6.96 -26.23
C SER A 320 5.34 6.59 -27.28
N ASN A 321 4.92 6.54 -28.53
CA ASN A 321 5.87 6.48 -29.64
C ASN A 321 6.44 7.87 -29.97
N ASN A 322 7.65 7.91 -30.48
CA ASN A 322 8.25 9.15 -30.93
C ASN A 322 7.49 9.71 -32.13
N VAL A 323 7.08 10.99 -32.06
CA VAL A 323 6.22 11.62 -33.07
C VAL A 323 6.98 11.86 -34.40
N ASN A 324 8.28 12.12 -34.32
CA ASN A 324 9.09 12.57 -35.46
C ASN A 324 10.02 11.51 -36.06
N LYS A 325 10.23 10.38 -35.36
CA LYS A 325 11.13 9.30 -35.74
C LYS A 325 10.55 7.96 -35.27
N LYS A 326 11.05 6.84 -35.82
CA LYS A 326 10.80 5.54 -35.20
C LYS A 326 11.44 5.52 -33.80
N GLY A 327 10.77 4.87 -32.83
CA GLY A 327 11.27 4.70 -31.49
C GLY A 327 10.22 4.89 -30.43
N ALA A 328 10.54 4.52 -29.20
CA ALA A 328 9.71 4.69 -28.04
C ALA A 328 10.16 5.88 -27.18
N LYS A 329 9.23 6.45 -26.45
CA LYS A 329 9.47 7.44 -25.40
C LYS A 329 8.75 7.02 -24.14
N VAL A 330 9.48 6.90 -23.04
CA VAL A 330 8.92 6.78 -21.71
C VAL A 330 9.23 8.05 -20.93
N GLU A 331 8.19 8.71 -20.42
CA GLU A 331 8.29 9.96 -19.67
C GLU A 331 7.81 9.77 -18.26
N ILE A 332 8.62 10.16 -17.29
CA ILE A 332 8.28 10.20 -15.86
C ILE A 332 8.11 11.65 -15.44
N ILE A 333 7.05 11.93 -14.70
CA ILE A 333 6.73 13.26 -14.20
C ILE A 333 6.70 13.19 -12.67
N PHE A 334 7.68 13.83 -12.04
CA PHE A 334 7.72 13.97 -10.59
C PHE A 334 6.98 15.22 -10.13
N PRO A 335 6.35 15.19 -8.94
CA PRO A 335 5.68 16.34 -8.37
C PRO A 335 6.67 17.48 -8.10
N LYS A 336 6.16 18.71 -8.07
CA LYS A 336 6.93 19.87 -7.62
C LYS A 336 7.32 19.69 -6.15
N LEU A 337 8.54 20.06 -5.79
CA LEU A 337 8.92 20.24 -4.38
C LEU A 337 8.17 21.44 -3.82
N ASN A 338 7.39 21.21 -2.77
CA ASN A 338 6.74 22.27 -2.00
C ASN A 338 7.75 22.90 -1.03
#